data_162949af513a3fe67b38c07f963bc5c6
#
_entry.id   162949af513a3fe67b38c07f963bc5c6
#
_cell.length_a   1.000
_cell.length_b   1.000
_cell.length_c   1.000
_cell.angle_alpha   90.00
_cell.angle_beta   90.00
_cell.angle_gamma   90.00
#
_symmetry.space_group_name_H-M   'P 1'
#
loop_
_entity.id
_entity.type
_entity.pdbx_description
1 polymer ?
#
loop_
_entity_poly.entity_id
_entity_poly.type
_entity_poly.pdbx_seq_one_letter_code
_entity_poly.pdbx_strand_id
1 'polypeptide(L)'
;MKKNILIELRSALNVSTNTFLPLSHGDKRTQQYIDGLKEFFKYEKYYDSCDIVFVDNTFESSDDIPSQIRECLSENTFLYVKDKNDYGKFNKGAGDIEMWKEYSEILETYDYFFHYEPRLILEDFSFIKSFLDHPRNCFTTGGNKQVRTGYFGTCVKDFYEFYSQINLEDMVKNFISIEDIMFQFFNQRDAEISNSTYCLWHDAACDNYVKY
;
A
#
# COMPACT_ATOMS: atom_id res chain seq x y z
N MET A 1 24.46 -11.83 0.75
CA MET A 1 24.00 -10.88 1.80
C MET A 1 22.50 -11.07 1.95
N LYS A 2 21.99 -11.07 3.19
CA LYS A 2 20.55 -11.10 3.44
C LYS A 2 19.98 -9.77 2.93
N LYS A 3 18.94 -9.83 2.10
CA LYS A 3 18.28 -8.62 1.57
C LYS A 3 17.46 -8.01 2.69
N ASN A 4 17.58 -6.71 2.91
CA ASN A 4 16.83 -5.99 3.93
C ASN A 4 15.53 -5.45 3.30
N ILE A 5 14.43 -6.19 3.51
CA ILE A 5 13.14 -5.92 2.87
C ILE A 5 12.11 -5.55 3.94
N LEU A 6 11.43 -4.42 3.76
CA LEU A 6 10.22 -4.06 4.49
C LEU A 6 8.99 -4.34 3.65
N ILE A 7 8.01 -5.06 4.21
CA ILE A 7 6.69 -5.20 3.64
C ILE A 7 5.72 -4.31 4.42
N GLU A 8 5.12 -3.34 3.75
CA GLU A 8 4.07 -2.49 4.30
C GLU A 8 2.69 -3.08 3.98
N LEU A 9 1.91 -3.31 5.02
CA LEU A 9 0.49 -3.60 4.94
C LEU A 9 -0.27 -2.29 5.20
N ARG A 10 -0.62 -1.59 4.14
CA ARG A 10 -1.20 -0.25 4.22
C ARG A 10 -2.70 -0.29 4.50
N SER A 11 -3.14 0.43 5.52
CA SER A 11 -4.55 0.58 5.81
C SER A 11 -4.98 2.05 5.97
N ALA A 12 -6.27 2.27 5.85
CA ALA A 12 -6.99 3.48 6.21
C ALA A 12 -8.38 3.01 6.70
N LEU A 13 -8.45 2.59 7.96
CA LEU A 13 -9.64 1.92 8.50
C LEU A 13 -10.76 2.90 8.85
N ASN A 14 -10.42 4.03 9.46
CA ASN A 14 -11.38 5.04 9.92
C ASN A 14 -11.47 6.21 8.93
N VAL A 15 -12.01 5.95 7.73
CA VAL A 15 -12.21 7.01 6.72
C VAL A 15 -13.50 7.76 6.95
N SER A 16 -13.47 9.09 6.75
CA SER A 16 -14.65 9.94 6.87
C SER A 16 -15.74 9.54 5.86
N THR A 17 -17.01 9.54 6.32
CA THR A 17 -18.19 9.34 5.46
C THR A 17 -18.45 10.53 4.52
N ASN A 18 -17.79 11.67 4.75
CA ASN A 18 -17.98 12.90 3.98
C ASN A 18 -17.05 12.98 2.75
N THR A 19 -16.52 11.87 2.26
CA THR A 19 -15.72 11.84 1.04
C THR A 19 -16.62 11.72 -0.18
N PHE A 20 -16.24 12.39 -1.28
CA PHE A 20 -16.92 12.26 -2.58
C PHE A 20 -16.66 10.91 -3.27
N LEU A 21 -15.79 10.07 -2.69
CA LEU A 21 -15.44 8.77 -3.23
C LEU A 21 -16.40 7.69 -2.70
N PRO A 22 -16.85 6.75 -3.53
CA PRO A 22 -17.63 5.60 -3.11
C PRO A 22 -16.72 4.64 -2.31
N LEU A 23 -16.57 4.89 -1.02
CA LEU A 23 -15.76 4.07 -0.13
C LEU A 23 -16.66 3.22 0.77
N SER A 24 -16.24 2.00 1.03
CA SER A 24 -16.83 1.21 2.12
C SER A 24 -16.41 1.81 3.47
N HIS A 25 -17.30 1.76 4.46
CA HIS A 25 -17.11 2.32 5.79
C HIS A 25 -17.40 1.30 6.88
N GLY A 26 -16.93 1.57 8.11
CA GLY A 26 -17.23 0.78 9.30
C GLY A 26 -16.90 -0.70 9.13
N ASP A 27 -17.79 -1.56 9.61
CA ASP A 27 -17.59 -3.01 9.66
C ASP A 27 -17.32 -3.63 8.29
N LYS A 28 -17.95 -3.12 7.22
CA LYS A 28 -17.72 -3.61 5.87
C LYS A 28 -16.28 -3.34 5.42
N ARG A 29 -15.76 -2.14 5.72
CA ARG A 29 -14.39 -1.79 5.40
C ARG A 29 -13.39 -2.63 6.20
N THR A 30 -13.64 -2.78 7.50
CA THR A 30 -12.85 -3.64 8.39
C THR A 30 -12.82 -5.08 7.88
N GLN A 31 -13.97 -5.63 7.43
CA GLN A 31 -14.04 -6.98 6.89
C GLN A 31 -13.19 -7.15 5.61
N GLN A 32 -13.15 -6.14 4.72
CA GLN A 32 -12.30 -6.18 3.53
C GLN A 32 -10.81 -6.30 3.89
N TYR A 33 -10.34 -5.57 4.92
CA TYR A 33 -8.97 -5.71 5.41
C TYR A 33 -8.71 -7.07 6.03
N ILE A 34 -9.66 -7.59 6.82
CA ILE A 34 -9.57 -8.94 7.43
C ILE A 34 -9.41 -10.00 6.34
N ASP A 35 -10.23 -9.94 5.28
CA ASP A 35 -10.19 -10.92 4.19
C ASP A 35 -8.85 -10.88 3.46
N GLY A 36 -8.35 -9.69 3.12
CA GLY A 36 -7.08 -9.54 2.45
C GLY A 36 -5.86 -9.89 3.32
N LEU A 37 -5.88 -9.55 4.62
CA LEU A 37 -4.83 -9.95 5.56
C LEU A 37 -4.76 -11.48 5.68
N LYS A 38 -5.90 -12.15 5.78
CA LYS A 38 -5.96 -13.62 5.82
C LYS A 38 -5.37 -14.25 4.55
N GLU A 39 -5.66 -13.68 3.38
CA GLU A 39 -5.07 -14.18 2.12
C GLU A 39 -3.56 -13.93 2.08
N PHE A 40 -3.10 -12.76 2.50
CA PHE A 40 -1.67 -12.43 2.54
C PHE A 40 -0.90 -13.38 3.46
N PHE A 41 -1.37 -13.61 4.69
CA PHE A 41 -0.68 -14.45 5.68
C PHE A 41 -0.77 -15.96 5.41
N LYS A 42 -1.54 -16.42 4.41
CA LYS A 42 -1.41 -17.81 3.91
C LYS A 42 0.02 -18.13 3.41
N TYR A 43 0.76 -17.11 3.04
CA TYR A 43 2.12 -17.19 2.50
C TYR A 43 3.20 -16.78 3.51
N GLU A 44 2.88 -16.68 4.80
CA GLU A 44 3.76 -16.19 5.88
C GLU A 44 5.15 -16.84 5.86
N LYS A 45 5.23 -18.14 5.60
CA LYS A 45 6.50 -18.88 5.49
C LYS A 45 7.50 -18.33 4.45
N TYR A 46 7.07 -17.46 3.55
CA TYR A 46 7.95 -16.83 2.57
C TYR A 46 8.47 -15.47 3.05
N TYR A 47 7.96 -14.96 4.17
CA TYR A 47 8.31 -13.66 4.73
C TYR A 47 9.35 -13.71 5.84
N ASP A 48 9.88 -14.90 6.19
CA ASP A 48 10.84 -15.11 7.31
C ASP A 48 12.08 -14.20 7.26
N SER A 49 12.41 -13.68 6.07
CA SER A 49 13.56 -12.78 5.88
C SER A 49 13.17 -11.31 5.74
N CYS A 50 11.91 -10.99 5.91
CA CYS A 50 11.36 -9.64 5.78
C CYS A 50 10.87 -9.15 7.13
N ASP A 51 10.91 -7.82 7.32
CA ASP A 51 10.14 -7.18 8.37
C ASP A 51 8.78 -6.77 7.80
N ILE A 52 7.72 -6.92 8.60
CA ILE A 52 6.36 -6.57 8.21
C ILE A 52 5.86 -5.46 9.10
N VAL A 53 5.38 -4.37 8.49
CA VAL A 53 4.72 -3.27 9.18
C VAL A 53 3.27 -3.15 8.75
N PHE A 54 2.35 -3.06 9.71
CA PHE A 54 0.98 -2.63 9.45
C PHE A 54 0.88 -1.14 9.71
N VAL A 55 0.51 -0.38 8.68
CA VAL A 55 0.47 1.08 8.73
C VAL A 55 -0.97 1.56 8.61
N ASP A 56 -1.43 2.38 9.56
CA ASP A 56 -2.72 3.08 9.47
C ASP A 56 -2.56 4.57 9.76
N ASN A 57 -3.13 5.41 8.90
CA ASN A 57 -3.05 6.86 9.02
C ASN A 57 -4.37 7.51 9.44
N THR A 58 -5.30 6.75 10.00
CA THR A 58 -6.65 7.21 10.34
C THR A 58 -6.99 7.06 11.82
N PHE A 59 -6.09 6.50 12.63
CA PHE A 59 -6.20 6.40 14.08
C PHE A 59 -5.06 7.14 14.77
N GLU A 60 -5.30 7.57 16.01
CA GLU A 60 -4.28 8.29 16.81
C GLU A 60 -3.23 7.33 17.38
N SER A 61 -3.63 6.11 17.71
CA SER A 61 -2.75 5.12 18.32
C SER A 61 -3.01 3.70 17.84
N SER A 62 -2.03 2.82 18.06
CA SER A 62 -2.18 1.39 17.78
C SER A 62 -3.31 0.75 18.61
N ASP A 63 -3.66 1.31 19.77
CA ASP A 63 -4.73 0.78 20.61
C ASP A 63 -6.12 0.93 19.99
N ASP A 64 -6.27 1.85 19.04
CA ASP A 64 -7.53 2.10 18.34
C ASP A 64 -7.77 1.10 17.19
N ILE A 65 -6.74 0.32 16.79
CA ILE A 65 -6.90 -0.70 15.76
C ILE A 65 -7.86 -1.81 16.26
N PRO A 66 -8.93 -2.14 15.50
CA PRO A 66 -9.86 -3.19 15.86
C PRO A 66 -9.19 -4.53 16.19
N SER A 67 -9.64 -5.20 17.25
CA SER A 67 -9.07 -6.48 17.70
C SER A 67 -9.06 -7.54 16.59
N GLN A 68 -10.11 -7.57 15.76
CA GLN A 68 -10.24 -8.48 14.62
C GLN A 68 -9.12 -8.29 13.58
N ILE A 69 -8.64 -7.05 13.37
CA ILE A 69 -7.48 -6.77 12.51
C ILE A 69 -6.21 -7.29 13.18
N ARG A 70 -6.00 -6.98 14.46
CA ARG A 70 -4.81 -7.45 15.20
C ARG A 70 -4.68 -8.97 15.22
N GLU A 71 -5.80 -9.68 15.37
CA GLU A 71 -5.86 -11.15 15.34
C GLU A 71 -5.48 -11.74 13.97
N CYS A 72 -5.54 -10.95 12.90
CA CYS A 72 -5.11 -11.37 11.57
C CYS A 72 -3.62 -11.11 11.29
N LEU A 73 -2.95 -10.31 12.11
CA LEU A 73 -1.53 -10.00 11.94
C LEU A 73 -0.66 -11.11 12.54
N SER A 74 0.53 -11.34 11.95
CA SER A 74 1.51 -12.23 12.57
C SER A 74 2.15 -11.60 13.81
N GLU A 75 2.66 -12.42 14.72
CA GLU A 75 3.33 -11.96 15.94
C GLU A 75 4.54 -11.06 15.67
N ASN A 76 5.15 -11.19 14.49
CA ASN A 76 6.30 -10.40 14.07
C ASN A 76 5.92 -9.12 13.32
N THR A 77 4.62 -8.83 13.16
CA THR A 77 4.17 -7.60 12.51
C THR A 77 4.21 -6.44 13.50
N PHE A 78 4.99 -5.42 13.22
CA PHE A 78 4.94 -4.21 14.03
C PHE A 78 3.88 -3.24 13.51
N LEU A 79 3.32 -2.43 14.41
CA LEU A 79 2.27 -1.46 14.10
C LEU A 79 2.87 -0.06 14.01
N TYR A 80 2.59 0.65 12.93
CA TYR A 80 2.84 2.08 12.81
C TYR A 80 1.50 2.78 12.58
N VAL A 81 0.99 3.43 13.61
CA VAL A 81 -0.34 4.05 13.62
C VAL A 81 -0.20 5.51 14.02
N LYS A 82 -0.72 6.40 13.18
CA LYS A 82 -0.67 7.83 13.43
C LYS A 82 -1.76 8.53 12.63
N ASP A 83 -2.62 9.32 13.27
CA ASP A 83 -3.58 10.18 12.56
C ASP A 83 -2.82 11.24 11.76
N LYS A 84 -2.48 10.88 10.53
CA LYS A 84 -1.76 11.70 9.58
C LYS A 84 -2.37 11.53 8.19
N ASN A 85 -3.51 12.15 8.00
CA ASN A 85 -4.30 12.06 6.78
C ASN A 85 -4.89 13.43 6.39
N ASP A 86 -4.09 14.48 6.50
CA ASP A 86 -4.53 15.85 6.24
C ASP A 86 -4.86 16.06 4.76
N TYR A 87 -4.03 15.50 3.88
CA TYR A 87 -4.19 15.56 2.43
C TYR A 87 -5.05 14.45 1.86
N GLY A 88 -5.04 13.25 2.48
CA GLY A 88 -5.79 12.09 2.00
C GLY A 88 -7.31 12.26 2.03
N LYS A 89 -7.83 13.18 2.84
CA LYS A 89 -9.24 13.60 2.85
C LYS A 89 -9.68 14.22 1.51
N PHE A 90 -8.74 14.78 0.75
CA PHE A 90 -8.97 15.49 -0.50
C PHE A 90 -8.42 14.72 -1.73
N ASN A 91 -7.30 14.01 -1.54
CA ASN A 91 -6.63 13.22 -2.57
C ASN A 91 -6.00 11.99 -1.93
N LYS A 92 -6.53 10.78 -2.24
CA LYS A 92 -6.06 9.53 -1.64
C LYS A 92 -4.54 9.34 -1.81
N GLY A 93 -4.03 9.57 -3.02
CA GLY A 93 -2.60 9.42 -3.29
C GLY A 93 -1.72 10.42 -2.53
N ALA A 94 -2.23 11.63 -2.28
CA ALA A 94 -1.53 12.59 -1.42
C ALA A 94 -1.46 12.10 0.02
N GLY A 95 -2.49 11.43 0.53
CA GLY A 95 -2.48 10.80 1.85
C GLY A 95 -1.50 9.63 1.97
N ASP A 96 -1.30 8.87 0.91
CA ASP A 96 -0.31 7.81 0.88
C ASP A 96 1.12 8.39 0.94
N ILE A 97 1.40 9.41 0.13
CA ILE A 97 2.70 10.11 0.13
C ILE A 97 2.95 10.83 1.46
N GLU A 98 1.92 11.47 2.04
CA GLU A 98 2.01 12.09 3.36
C GLU A 98 2.51 11.11 4.41
N MET A 99 1.94 9.90 4.40
CA MET A 99 2.34 8.86 5.34
C MET A 99 3.73 8.31 5.08
N TRP A 100 4.14 8.09 3.82
CA TRP A 100 5.51 7.67 3.50
C TRP A 100 6.55 8.70 3.94
N LYS A 101 6.25 10.01 3.83
CA LYS A 101 7.09 11.07 4.38
C LYS A 101 7.16 11.02 5.89
N GLU A 102 6.04 10.71 6.55
CA GLU A 102 5.93 10.68 8.01
C GLU A 102 6.80 9.59 8.65
N TYR A 103 6.89 8.41 8.05
CA TYR A 103 7.72 7.32 8.58
C TYR A 103 8.98 7.01 7.73
N SER A 104 9.46 8.01 6.98
CA SER A 104 10.64 7.91 6.11
C SER A 104 11.88 7.41 6.83
N GLU A 105 12.10 7.83 8.09
CA GLU A 105 13.24 7.37 8.91
C GLU A 105 13.26 5.85 9.10
N ILE A 106 12.10 5.21 9.17
CA ILE A 106 11.99 3.75 9.23
C ILE A 106 12.25 3.16 7.84
N LEU A 107 11.60 3.69 6.79
CA LEU A 107 11.78 3.23 5.42
C LEU A 107 13.25 3.23 4.99
N GLU A 108 13.98 4.29 5.30
CA GLU A 108 15.39 4.48 4.90
C GLU A 108 16.35 3.49 5.57
N THR A 109 15.92 2.72 6.57
CA THR A 109 16.73 1.65 7.17
C THR A 109 16.75 0.37 6.34
N TYR A 110 15.90 0.28 5.29
CA TYR A 110 15.76 -0.88 4.42
C TYR A 110 16.36 -0.62 3.03
N ASP A 111 16.73 -1.71 2.33
CA ASP A 111 17.19 -1.64 0.94
C ASP A 111 16.02 -1.67 -0.04
N TYR A 112 14.97 -2.42 0.30
CA TYR A 112 13.81 -2.68 -0.55
C TYR A 112 12.52 -2.57 0.23
N PHE A 113 11.48 -2.16 -0.46
CA PHE A 113 10.14 -1.91 0.07
C PHE A 113 9.09 -2.58 -0.79
N PHE A 114 8.17 -3.31 -0.16
CA PHE A 114 6.99 -3.84 -0.83
C PHE A 114 5.74 -3.25 -0.19
N HIS A 115 4.94 -2.59 -1.00
CA HIS A 115 3.66 -2.02 -0.58
C HIS A 115 2.52 -2.94 -0.96
N TYR A 116 1.63 -3.21 -0.01
CA TYR A 116 0.40 -3.95 -0.23
C TYR A 116 -0.75 -3.33 0.57
N GLU A 117 -1.84 -3.02 -0.12
CA GLU A 117 -3.10 -2.59 0.49
C GLU A 117 -3.99 -3.82 0.74
N PRO A 118 -4.20 -4.27 2.01
CA PRO A 118 -4.91 -5.53 2.28
C PRO A 118 -6.40 -5.54 1.93
N ARG A 119 -6.97 -4.45 1.42
CA ARG A 119 -8.30 -4.50 0.76
C ARG A 119 -8.26 -5.18 -0.61
N LEU A 120 -7.08 -5.41 -1.14
CA LEU A 120 -6.87 -6.26 -2.30
C LEU A 120 -6.83 -7.71 -1.83
N ILE A 121 -7.61 -8.58 -2.47
CA ILE A 121 -7.56 -10.02 -2.20
C ILE A 121 -6.50 -10.63 -3.10
N LEU A 122 -5.44 -11.16 -2.50
CA LEU A 122 -4.34 -11.78 -3.22
C LEU A 122 -4.79 -13.13 -3.83
N GLU A 123 -4.92 -13.20 -5.16
CA GLU A 123 -5.23 -14.43 -5.89
C GLU A 123 -3.98 -15.19 -6.32
N ASP A 124 -2.91 -14.47 -6.65
CA ASP A 124 -1.66 -15.03 -7.16
C ASP A 124 -0.46 -14.43 -6.43
N PHE A 125 0.27 -15.28 -5.73
CA PHE A 125 1.45 -14.90 -4.96
C PHE A 125 2.71 -14.70 -5.82
N SER A 126 2.69 -15.04 -7.09
CA SER A 126 3.89 -15.06 -7.95
C SER A 126 4.60 -13.73 -8.07
N PHE A 127 3.88 -12.60 -8.04
CA PHE A 127 4.46 -11.26 -8.08
C PHE A 127 5.27 -10.96 -6.81
N ILE A 128 4.68 -11.17 -5.62
CA ILE A 128 5.39 -11.01 -4.34
C ILE A 128 6.60 -11.94 -4.31
N LYS A 129 6.41 -13.21 -4.68
CA LYS A 129 7.50 -14.20 -4.72
C LYS A 129 8.63 -13.75 -5.64
N SER A 130 8.32 -13.28 -6.84
CA SER A 130 9.32 -12.77 -7.79
C SER A 130 10.09 -11.58 -7.21
N PHE A 131 9.41 -10.67 -6.50
CA PHE A 131 10.06 -9.58 -5.81
C PHE A 131 10.96 -10.06 -4.67
N LEU A 132 10.50 -10.98 -3.84
CA LEU A 132 11.29 -11.52 -2.72
C LEU A 132 12.54 -12.25 -3.21
N ASP A 133 12.43 -13.03 -4.29
CA ASP A 133 13.56 -13.73 -4.89
C ASP A 133 14.57 -12.74 -5.52
N HIS A 134 14.07 -11.72 -6.20
CA HIS A 134 14.84 -10.71 -6.94
C HIS A 134 14.27 -9.30 -6.75
N PRO A 135 14.53 -8.64 -5.58
CA PRO A 135 14.00 -7.31 -5.28
C PRO A 135 14.47 -6.26 -6.30
N ARG A 136 13.51 -5.49 -6.82
CA ARG A 136 13.70 -4.45 -7.84
C ARG A 136 12.50 -3.52 -7.88
N ASN A 137 12.57 -2.47 -8.70
CA ASN A 137 11.39 -1.66 -9.01
C ASN A 137 10.44 -2.49 -9.89
N CYS A 138 9.29 -2.87 -9.37
CA CYS A 138 8.29 -3.65 -10.09
C CYS A 138 6.87 -3.20 -9.73
N PHE A 139 6.05 -3.05 -10.76
CA PHE A 139 4.70 -2.51 -10.67
C PHE A 139 3.75 -3.32 -11.53
N THR A 140 2.45 -3.21 -11.22
CA THR A 140 1.39 -3.64 -12.11
C THR A 140 0.75 -2.41 -12.76
N THR A 141 0.32 -2.53 -14.02
CA THR A 141 -0.32 -1.41 -14.72
C THR A 141 -1.84 -1.48 -14.62
N GLY A 142 -2.47 -0.32 -14.44
CA GLY A 142 -3.91 -0.12 -14.60
C GLY A 142 -4.33 0.16 -16.05
N GLY A 143 -3.37 0.15 -17.01
CA GLY A 143 -3.56 0.65 -18.36
C GLY A 143 -3.30 2.17 -18.46
N ASN A 144 -3.38 2.73 -19.66
CA ASN A 144 -3.30 4.18 -19.94
C ASN A 144 -2.12 4.94 -19.28
N LYS A 145 -0.94 4.30 -19.17
CA LYS A 145 0.26 4.90 -18.55
C LYS A 145 0.07 5.19 -17.05
N GLN A 146 -0.61 4.31 -16.34
CA GLN A 146 -0.79 4.34 -14.89
C GLN A 146 -0.25 3.06 -14.28
N VAL A 147 0.35 3.14 -13.10
CA VAL A 147 0.63 1.97 -12.26
C VAL A 147 -0.48 1.79 -11.23
N ARG A 148 -0.66 0.59 -10.76
CA ARG A 148 -1.53 0.30 -9.62
C ARG A 148 -0.75 0.53 -8.34
N THR A 149 -1.21 1.45 -7.50
CA THR A 149 -0.50 1.88 -6.30
C THR A 149 -0.80 1.06 -5.06
N GLY A 150 -1.82 0.23 -5.09
CA GLY A 150 -2.14 -0.66 -3.95
C GLY A 150 -1.26 -1.92 -3.86
N TYR A 151 -0.34 -2.14 -4.84
CA TYR A 151 0.43 -3.37 -4.94
C TYR A 151 1.68 -3.19 -5.81
N PHE A 152 2.84 -2.98 -5.19
CA PHE A 152 4.11 -2.77 -5.90
C PHE A 152 5.33 -3.05 -5.03
N GLY A 153 6.47 -3.30 -5.67
CA GLY A 153 7.78 -3.41 -5.02
C GLY A 153 8.78 -2.40 -5.57
N THR A 154 9.70 -1.91 -4.73
CA THR A 154 10.67 -0.89 -5.15
C THR A 154 11.97 -0.93 -4.34
N CYS A 155 13.05 -0.38 -4.92
CA CYS A 155 14.24 0.01 -4.19
C CYS A 155 13.91 1.24 -3.32
N VAL A 156 14.24 1.21 -2.03
CA VAL A 156 13.93 2.31 -1.10
C VAL A 156 14.55 3.63 -1.54
N LYS A 157 15.77 3.61 -2.08
CA LYS A 157 16.43 4.82 -2.58
C LYS A 157 15.62 5.50 -3.69
N ASP A 158 15.14 4.74 -4.68
CA ASP A 158 14.36 5.29 -5.79
C ASP A 158 12.99 5.75 -5.30
N PHE A 159 12.41 5.03 -4.34
CA PHE A 159 11.14 5.38 -3.74
C PHE A 159 11.22 6.66 -2.92
N TYR A 160 12.28 6.83 -2.13
CA TYR A 160 12.55 8.08 -1.42
C TYR A 160 12.69 9.25 -2.38
N GLU A 161 13.47 9.08 -3.45
CA GLU A 161 13.63 10.12 -4.49
C GLU A 161 12.27 10.47 -5.14
N PHE A 162 11.39 9.48 -5.33
CA PHE A 162 10.04 9.70 -5.84
C PHE A 162 9.22 10.56 -4.88
N TYR A 163 8.93 10.08 -3.67
CA TYR A 163 7.94 10.74 -2.81
C TYR A 163 8.45 12.03 -2.15
N SER A 164 9.77 12.17 -1.92
CA SER A 164 10.35 13.34 -1.25
C SER A 164 10.16 14.64 -2.02
N GLN A 165 10.18 14.59 -3.34
CA GLN A 165 10.05 15.78 -4.20
C GLN A 165 8.59 16.22 -4.46
N ILE A 166 7.60 15.40 -4.08
CA ILE A 166 6.21 15.69 -4.40
C ILE A 166 5.63 16.74 -3.45
N ASN A 167 5.00 17.75 -4.02
CA ASN A 167 4.24 18.76 -3.29
C ASN A 167 2.80 18.28 -3.10
N LEU A 168 2.40 18.03 -1.84
CA LEU A 168 1.07 17.50 -1.51
C LEU A 168 -0.05 18.52 -1.76
N GLU A 169 0.21 19.82 -1.51
CA GLU A 169 -0.76 20.88 -1.78
C GLU A 169 -1.07 20.99 -3.28
N ASP A 170 -0.03 20.82 -4.12
CA ASP A 170 -0.16 20.83 -5.57
C ASP A 170 -0.96 19.62 -6.07
N MET A 171 -0.72 18.44 -5.49
CA MET A 171 -1.52 17.23 -5.79
C MET A 171 -3.01 17.44 -5.50
N VAL A 172 -3.35 18.01 -4.35
CA VAL A 172 -4.75 18.29 -3.98
C VAL A 172 -5.36 19.35 -4.89
N LYS A 173 -4.67 20.47 -5.07
CA LYS A 173 -5.18 21.62 -5.84
C LYS A 173 -5.42 21.29 -7.31
N ASN A 174 -4.55 20.47 -7.91
CA ASN A 174 -4.58 20.14 -9.35
C ASN A 174 -5.13 18.74 -9.61
N PHE A 175 -5.65 18.02 -8.59
CA PHE A 175 -6.18 16.65 -8.71
C PHE A 175 -5.19 15.68 -9.37
N ILE A 176 -3.90 15.79 -9.00
CA ILE A 176 -2.85 14.95 -9.58
C ILE A 176 -2.99 13.52 -9.05
N SER A 177 -3.05 12.56 -9.99
CA SER A 177 -3.10 11.13 -9.68
C SER A 177 -1.71 10.62 -9.30
N ILE A 178 -1.62 9.90 -8.19
CA ILE A 178 -0.40 9.23 -7.77
C ILE A 178 0.01 8.14 -8.79
N GLU A 179 -0.95 7.46 -9.39
CA GLU A 179 -0.76 6.42 -10.38
C GLU A 179 -0.04 6.95 -11.63
N ASP A 180 -0.39 8.17 -12.06
CA ASP A 180 0.23 8.84 -13.22
C ASP A 180 1.65 9.28 -12.91
N ILE A 181 1.87 9.98 -11.79
CA ILE A 181 3.20 10.51 -11.46
C ILE A 181 4.17 9.39 -11.11
N MET A 182 3.71 8.32 -10.47
CA MET A 182 4.52 7.15 -10.18
C MET A 182 4.90 6.43 -11.49
N PHE A 183 3.97 6.26 -12.43
CA PHE A 183 4.28 5.72 -13.74
C PHE A 183 5.33 6.57 -14.46
N GLN A 184 5.16 7.89 -14.52
CA GLN A 184 6.10 8.80 -15.18
C GLN A 184 7.50 8.73 -14.59
N PHE A 185 7.59 8.64 -13.25
CA PHE A 185 8.86 8.57 -12.55
C PHE A 185 9.57 7.24 -12.80
N PHE A 186 8.90 6.12 -12.60
CA PHE A 186 9.52 4.79 -12.66
C PHE A 186 9.69 4.25 -14.08
N ASN A 187 8.86 4.68 -15.05
CA ASN A 187 9.06 4.30 -16.46
C ASN A 187 10.33 4.89 -17.08
N GLN A 188 10.94 5.90 -16.46
CA GLN A 188 12.24 6.47 -16.83
C GLN A 188 13.42 5.79 -16.12
N ARG A 189 13.14 4.84 -15.24
CA ARG A 189 14.10 4.07 -14.46
C ARG A 189 13.88 2.59 -14.78
N ASP A 190 14.87 1.77 -14.60
CA ASP A 190 14.80 0.33 -14.95
C ASP A 190 13.77 -0.42 -14.08
N ALA A 191 12.49 -0.11 -14.32
CA ALA A 191 11.35 -0.68 -13.61
C ALA A 191 10.60 -1.70 -14.49
N GLU A 192 10.32 -2.86 -13.92
CA GLU A 192 9.46 -3.85 -14.55
C GLU A 192 7.98 -3.48 -14.33
N ILE A 193 7.22 -3.28 -15.42
CA ILE A 193 5.80 -2.97 -15.36
C ILE A 193 5.02 -4.12 -16.02
N SER A 194 4.30 -4.89 -15.20
CA SER A 194 3.51 -6.04 -15.63
C SER A 194 2.06 -5.65 -15.93
N ASN A 195 1.52 -6.24 -17.01
CA ASN A 195 0.08 -6.13 -17.34
C ASN A 195 -0.77 -7.21 -16.66
N SER A 196 -0.16 -8.09 -15.87
CA SER A 196 -0.86 -9.18 -15.21
C SER A 196 -1.65 -8.70 -14.01
N THR A 197 -2.72 -9.43 -13.69
CA THR A 197 -3.58 -9.17 -12.54
C THR A 197 -3.33 -10.26 -11.49
N TYR A 198 -3.01 -9.85 -10.27
CA TYR A 198 -2.64 -10.72 -9.17
C TYR A 198 -3.62 -10.65 -8.00
N CYS A 199 -4.47 -9.64 -7.99
CA CYS A 199 -5.39 -9.38 -6.89
C CYS A 199 -6.82 -9.11 -7.40
N LEU A 200 -7.78 -9.31 -6.50
CA LEU A 200 -9.13 -8.76 -6.62
C LEU A 200 -9.25 -7.55 -5.70
N TRP A 201 -9.96 -6.53 -6.12
CA TRP A 201 -10.32 -5.41 -5.27
C TRP A 201 -11.84 -5.29 -5.17
N HIS A 202 -12.32 -4.77 -4.05
CA HIS A 202 -13.74 -4.52 -3.86
C HIS A 202 -14.15 -3.21 -4.54
N ASP A 203 -14.95 -3.32 -5.59
CA ASP A 203 -15.57 -2.16 -6.22
C ASP A 203 -16.82 -1.75 -5.42
N ALA A 204 -16.71 -0.63 -4.69
CA ALA A 204 -17.79 -0.13 -3.87
C ALA A 204 -19.02 0.34 -4.68
N ALA A 205 -18.84 0.66 -5.96
CA ALA A 205 -19.94 1.11 -6.81
C ALA A 205 -20.86 -0.03 -7.23
N CYS A 206 -20.33 -1.24 -7.45
CA CYS A 206 -21.12 -2.43 -7.79
C CYS A 206 -21.22 -3.45 -6.65
N ASP A 207 -20.62 -3.17 -5.50
CA ASP A 207 -20.59 -4.04 -4.32
C ASP A 207 -20.07 -5.47 -4.62
N ASN A 208 -19.04 -5.56 -5.41
CA ASN A 208 -18.47 -6.84 -5.84
C ASN A 208 -16.94 -6.78 -5.94
N TYR A 209 -16.28 -7.95 -5.95
CA TYR A 209 -14.86 -8.05 -6.22
C TYR A 209 -14.61 -8.13 -7.72
N VAL A 210 -13.68 -7.32 -8.20
CA VAL A 210 -13.24 -7.27 -9.60
C VAL A 210 -11.72 -7.46 -9.68
N LYS A 211 -11.21 -7.90 -10.84
CA LYS A 211 -9.77 -8.07 -11.04
C LYS A 211 -9.04 -6.72 -11.01
N TYR A 212 -7.96 -6.72 -10.26
CA TYR A 212 -7.13 -5.53 -10.03
C TYR A 212 -5.79 -5.64 -10.76
#